data_939a67181d8cd62bd45ea8122e04adfa
#
_entry.id   939a67181d8cd62bd45ea8122e04adfa
#
_cell.length_a   1.000
_cell.length_b   1.000
_cell.length_c   1.000
_cell.angle_alpha   90.00
_cell.angle_beta   90.00
_cell.angle_gamma   90.00
#
_symmetry.space_group_name_H-M   'P 1'
#
loop_
_entity.id
_entity.type
_entity.pdbx_description
1 polymer ?
#
loop_
_entity_poly.entity_id
_entity_poly.type
_entity_poly.pdbx_seq_one_letter_code
_entity_poly.pdbx_strand_id
1 'polypeptide(L)'
;MIGERTAFRRVFTQGDFDRFARLTGDDNPIHCDPEFAKRSHFGATVSHGMLLYSCISKAFAELTPGPGAVQVAQELVFPNPTYVGDEITVALQVVAENPDGTLDLDTTVSKPGAQGPVITAQGRARVRPRGTPPARPPAAEDGEPPPSDPELYGLRPGMSACVTRSFSPADLDEYGDLVGDRNPIQRDDEAARAAGFERRIVPAPLLAGMFSDLLGTRLPGRGTGWMKQKLSFRAPAYPGEALSARLEIVRLRAAKELVNLKSTIAAAGGRAVCDGEALVLVRNLETKAARAG
;
A
#
# COMPACT_ATOMS: atom_id res chain seq x y z
N MET A 1 0.25 -22.97 14.11
CA MET A 1 0.21 -21.69 13.37
C MET A 1 -0.75 -20.67 14.00
N ILE A 2 -2.02 -20.98 14.32
CA ILE A 2 -2.89 -20.01 15.02
C ILE A 2 -2.25 -19.54 16.32
N GLY A 3 -2.16 -18.22 16.54
CA GLY A 3 -1.48 -17.60 17.66
C GLY A 3 0.04 -17.41 17.48
N GLU A 4 0.63 -17.96 16.43
CA GLU A 4 2.04 -17.73 16.10
C GLU A 4 2.29 -16.25 15.86
N ARG A 5 3.35 -15.73 16.47
CA ARG A 5 3.80 -14.35 16.37
C ARG A 5 5.22 -14.29 15.86
N THR A 6 5.44 -13.45 14.88
CA THR A 6 6.77 -13.17 14.33
C THR A 6 7.00 -11.68 14.21
N ALA A 7 8.24 -11.22 14.34
CA ALA A 7 8.57 -9.81 14.21
C ALA A 7 10.00 -9.61 13.76
N PHE A 8 10.26 -8.44 13.15
CA PHE A 8 11.61 -7.94 12.89
C PHE A 8 11.66 -6.41 13.08
N ARG A 9 12.85 -5.85 13.14
CA ARG A 9 13.08 -4.42 13.26
C ARG A 9 13.78 -3.85 12.05
N ARG A 10 13.51 -2.56 11.77
CA ARG A 10 14.15 -1.81 10.70
C ARG A 10 14.22 -0.33 11.06
N VAL A 11 15.28 0.33 10.58
CA VAL A 11 15.40 1.79 10.56
C VAL A 11 15.42 2.24 9.11
N PHE A 12 14.71 3.32 8.80
CA PHE A 12 14.72 3.92 7.47
C PHE A 12 15.63 5.14 7.42
N THR A 13 16.33 5.29 6.31
CA THR A 13 17.08 6.48 5.94
C THR A 13 16.27 7.34 4.97
N GLN A 14 16.67 8.61 4.76
CA GLN A 14 16.10 9.43 3.69
C GLN A 14 16.30 8.77 2.31
N GLY A 15 17.47 8.15 2.09
CA GLY A 15 17.73 7.42 0.85
C GLY A 15 16.74 6.27 0.56
N ASP A 16 16.19 5.62 1.60
CA ASP A 16 15.16 4.61 1.41
C ASP A 16 13.84 5.23 0.91
N PHE A 17 13.47 6.41 1.43
CA PHE A 17 12.29 7.14 0.99
C PHE A 17 12.44 7.61 -0.47
N ASP A 18 13.60 8.16 -0.81
CA ASP A 18 13.92 8.64 -2.17
C ASP A 18 13.92 7.49 -3.19
N ARG A 19 14.45 6.32 -2.81
CA ARG A 19 14.43 5.11 -3.65
C ARG A 19 13.00 4.64 -3.87
N PHE A 20 12.19 4.59 -2.82
CA PHE A 20 10.79 4.17 -2.92
C PHE A 20 9.96 5.13 -3.77
N ALA A 21 10.19 6.45 -3.63
CA ALA A 21 9.57 7.48 -4.47
C ALA A 21 9.86 7.25 -5.97
N ARG A 22 11.11 6.96 -6.32
CA ARG A 22 11.49 6.66 -7.72
C ARG A 22 10.80 5.40 -8.25
N LEU A 23 10.74 4.34 -7.43
CA LEU A 23 10.12 3.07 -7.80
C LEU A 23 8.61 3.21 -8.01
N THR A 24 7.92 3.98 -7.18
CA THR A 24 6.47 4.12 -7.21
C THR A 24 5.98 5.31 -8.03
N GLY A 25 6.81 6.34 -8.22
CA GLY A 25 6.45 7.63 -8.81
C GLY A 25 5.84 8.59 -7.80
N ASP A 26 5.72 8.21 -6.53
CA ASP A 26 5.20 9.09 -5.48
C ASP A 26 6.31 10.01 -4.97
N ASP A 27 6.51 11.11 -5.70
CA ASP A 27 7.47 12.16 -5.38
C ASP A 27 6.89 13.28 -4.51
N ASN A 28 5.84 12.98 -3.75
CA ASN A 28 5.27 13.96 -2.82
C ASN A 28 6.36 14.50 -1.89
N PRO A 29 6.57 15.83 -1.86
CA PRO A 29 7.70 16.43 -1.14
C PRO A 29 7.70 16.18 0.37
N ILE A 30 6.57 15.76 0.96
CA ILE A 30 6.56 15.33 2.38
C ILE A 30 7.45 14.10 2.63
N HIS A 31 7.76 13.33 1.60
CA HIS A 31 8.61 12.14 1.67
C HIS A 31 10.06 12.41 1.24
N CYS A 32 10.27 13.33 0.27
CA CYS A 32 11.52 13.46 -0.46
C CYS A 32 12.24 14.79 -0.23
N ASP A 33 11.56 15.82 0.29
CA ASP A 33 12.13 17.15 0.54
C ASP A 33 12.10 17.51 2.03
N PRO A 34 13.22 17.37 2.76
CA PRO A 34 13.29 17.70 4.18
C PRO A 34 12.91 19.13 4.51
N GLU A 35 13.25 20.11 3.65
CA GLU A 35 12.93 21.52 3.88
C GLU A 35 11.42 21.79 3.69
N PHE A 36 10.81 21.14 2.72
CA PHE A 36 9.35 21.19 2.56
C PHE A 36 8.66 20.52 3.75
N ALA A 37 9.06 19.29 4.08
CA ALA A 37 8.46 18.50 5.15
C ALA A 37 8.55 19.18 6.51
N LYS A 38 9.66 19.88 6.80
CA LYS A 38 9.84 20.69 8.01
C LYS A 38 8.79 21.78 8.16
N ARG A 39 8.31 22.36 7.06
CA ARG A 39 7.26 23.40 7.06
C ARG A 39 5.85 22.80 7.03
N SER A 40 5.71 21.51 6.77
CA SER A 40 4.41 20.82 6.82
C SER A 40 3.99 20.54 8.26
N HIS A 41 2.75 20.08 8.45
CA HIS A 41 2.26 19.65 9.75
C HIS A 41 3.00 18.43 10.34
N PHE A 42 3.79 17.73 9.51
CA PHE A 42 4.63 16.62 9.98
C PHE A 42 5.93 17.08 10.65
N GLY A 43 6.45 18.25 10.29
CA GLY A 43 7.69 18.80 10.86
C GLY A 43 8.99 18.13 10.42
N ALA A 44 8.92 17.00 9.73
CA ALA A 44 10.05 16.26 9.16
C ALA A 44 9.54 15.32 8.04
N THR A 45 10.46 14.75 7.25
CA THR A 45 10.10 13.77 6.21
C THR A 45 9.49 12.50 6.81
N VAL A 46 8.37 12.07 6.25
CA VAL A 46 7.61 10.90 6.68
C VAL A 46 7.69 9.79 5.65
N SER A 47 7.62 8.55 6.13
CA SER A 47 7.58 7.36 5.27
C SER A 47 6.31 7.34 4.42
N HIS A 48 6.44 6.87 3.17
CA HIS A 48 5.28 6.42 2.41
C HIS A 48 4.56 5.28 3.17
N GLY A 49 3.24 5.33 3.22
CA GLY A 49 2.47 4.24 3.82
C GLY A 49 2.72 2.89 3.15
N MET A 50 2.95 2.90 1.83
CA MET A 50 3.23 1.70 1.06
C MET A 50 4.65 1.16 1.28
N LEU A 51 5.61 1.96 1.76
CA LEU A 51 6.92 1.47 2.21
C LEU A 51 6.79 0.69 3.53
N LEU A 52 5.92 1.13 4.45
CA LEU A 52 5.58 0.34 5.66
C LEU A 52 4.88 -0.97 5.28
N TYR A 53 3.96 -0.92 4.32
CA TYR A 53 3.33 -2.13 3.77
C TYR A 53 4.34 -3.06 3.11
N SER A 54 5.37 -2.53 2.46
CA SER A 54 6.46 -3.34 1.89
C SER A 54 7.21 -4.14 2.97
N CYS A 55 7.39 -3.58 4.15
CA CYS A 55 7.97 -4.32 5.27
C CYS A 55 7.04 -5.44 5.80
N ILE A 56 5.72 -5.21 5.78
CA ILE A 56 4.74 -6.26 6.09
C ILE A 56 4.84 -7.39 5.04
N SER A 57 4.95 -7.06 3.74
CA SER A 57 5.14 -8.03 2.66
C SER A 57 6.39 -8.88 2.85
N LYS A 58 7.52 -8.24 3.21
CA LYS A 58 8.75 -8.94 3.57
C LYS A 58 8.51 -9.94 4.71
N ALA A 59 7.77 -9.56 5.76
CA ALA A 59 7.50 -10.44 6.88
C ALA A 59 6.69 -11.69 6.45
N PHE A 60 5.76 -11.56 5.49
CA PHE A 60 5.06 -12.73 4.93
C PHE A 60 6.02 -13.68 4.23
N ALA A 61 6.98 -13.16 3.50
CA ALA A 61 7.90 -13.95 2.72
C ALA A 61 9.03 -14.60 3.53
N GLU A 62 9.50 -13.93 4.57
CA GLU A 62 10.67 -14.38 5.33
C GLU A 62 10.33 -15.04 6.66
N LEU A 63 9.15 -14.74 7.23
CA LEU A 63 8.76 -15.21 8.54
C LEU A 63 7.52 -16.12 8.46
N THR A 64 6.32 -15.55 8.28
CA THR A 64 5.05 -16.29 8.33
C THR A 64 4.09 -15.80 7.24
N PRO A 65 3.63 -16.67 6.33
CA PRO A 65 3.82 -18.13 6.27
C PRO A 65 5.14 -18.58 5.65
N GLY A 66 6.00 -17.67 5.18
CA GLY A 66 7.33 -17.99 4.67
C GLY A 66 7.46 -17.90 3.16
N PRO A 67 8.61 -18.36 2.59
CA PRO A 67 8.96 -18.18 1.18
C PRO A 67 7.92 -18.78 0.22
N GLY A 68 7.54 -17.98 -0.79
CA GLY A 68 6.49 -18.34 -1.75
C GLY A 68 5.09 -17.90 -1.32
N ALA A 69 4.95 -17.17 -0.22
CA ALA A 69 3.70 -16.56 0.23
C ALA A 69 3.15 -15.60 -0.83
N VAL A 70 1.84 -15.67 -1.09
CA VAL A 70 1.12 -14.80 -2.04
C VAL A 70 0.06 -14.01 -1.30
N GLN A 71 0.08 -12.70 -1.44
CA GLN A 71 -0.92 -11.83 -0.83
C GLN A 71 -2.23 -11.91 -1.63
N VAL A 72 -3.33 -12.14 -0.93
CA VAL A 72 -4.70 -12.23 -1.49
C VAL A 72 -5.48 -10.95 -1.20
N ALA A 73 -5.36 -10.45 0.03
CA ALA A 73 -5.99 -9.20 0.46
C ALA A 73 -5.18 -8.55 1.59
N GLN A 74 -5.32 -7.23 1.73
CA GLN A 74 -4.72 -6.46 2.81
C GLN A 74 -5.61 -5.28 3.20
N GLU A 75 -5.86 -5.10 4.49
CA GLU A 75 -6.32 -3.85 5.07
C GLU A 75 -5.17 -3.14 5.78
N LEU A 76 -5.13 -1.82 5.65
CA LEU A 76 -4.12 -0.95 6.28
C LEU A 76 -4.80 0.27 6.87
N VAL A 77 -4.37 0.64 8.07
CA VAL A 77 -4.71 1.90 8.75
C VAL A 77 -3.40 2.55 9.17
N PHE A 78 -3.27 3.86 8.96
CA PHE A 78 -2.07 4.65 9.26
C PHE A 78 -2.37 5.71 10.34
N PRO A 79 -2.37 5.34 11.63
CA PRO A 79 -2.78 6.24 12.69
C PRO A 79 -1.73 7.30 13.05
N ASN A 80 -0.45 7.02 12.82
CA ASN A 80 0.65 7.91 13.16
C ASN A 80 1.76 7.86 12.09
N PRO A 81 2.52 8.95 11.89
CA PRO A 81 3.63 8.98 10.95
C PRO A 81 4.84 8.19 11.45
N THR A 82 5.60 7.64 10.51
CA THR A 82 6.96 7.13 10.71
C THR A 82 7.93 8.11 10.06
N TYR A 83 8.96 8.53 10.77
CA TYR A 83 9.96 9.50 10.33
C TYR A 83 11.27 8.82 9.93
N VAL A 84 12.13 9.57 9.24
CA VAL A 84 13.53 9.16 9.02
C VAL A 84 14.20 8.92 10.37
N GLY A 85 14.91 7.80 10.51
CA GLY A 85 15.62 7.43 11.73
C GLY A 85 14.75 6.70 12.78
N ASP A 86 13.43 6.65 12.63
CA ASP A 86 12.60 5.82 13.51
C ASP A 86 12.97 4.34 13.37
N GLU A 87 13.25 3.65 14.48
CA GLU A 87 13.29 2.20 14.52
C GLU A 87 11.87 1.66 14.57
N ILE A 88 11.45 0.96 13.53
CA ILE A 88 10.14 0.30 13.49
C ILE A 88 10.26 -1.18 13.86
N THR A 89 9.22 -1.69 14.53
CA THR A 89 8.97 -3.12 14.71
C THR A 89 7.79 -3.52 13.83
N VAL A 90 8.03 -4.45 12.91
CA VAL A 90 6.98 -5.07 12.08
C VAL A 90 6.62 -6.41 12.70
N ALA A 91 5.37 -6.62 13.04
CA ALA A 91 4.89 -7.84 13.67
C ALA A 91 3.70 -8.44 12.93
N LEU A 92 3.67 -9.76 12.86
CA LEU A 92 2.59 -10.58 12.33
C LEU A 92 2.06 -11.50 13.41
N GLN A 93 0.76 -11.75 13.39
CA GLN A 93 0.12 -12.79 14.18
C GLN A 93 -0.89 -13.56 13.34
N VAL A 94 -0.75 -14.87 13.23
CA VAL A 94 -1.75 -15.73 12.60
C VAL A 94 -3.00 -15.79 13.49
N VAL A 95 -4.14 -15.36 12.95
CA VAL A 95 -5.41 -15.31 13.70
C VAL A 95 -6.44 -16.32 13.21
N ALA A 96 -6.33 -16.76 11.96
CA ALA A 96 -7.18 -17.83 11.42
C ALA A 96 -6.48 -18.59 10.30
N GLU A 97 -6.89 -19.84 10.13
CA GLU A 97 -6.62 -20.67 8.97
C GLU A 97 -7.96 -20.97 8.29
N ASN A 98 -8.08 -20.60 7.03
CA ASN A 98 -9.33 -20.70 6.28
C ASN A 98 -9.47 -22.08 5.61
N PRO A 99 -10.70 -22.52 5.28
CA PRO A 99 -10.93 -23.81 4.63
C PRO A 99 -10.22 -24.00 3.26
N ASP A 100 -9.89 -22.89 2.59
CA ASP A 100 -9.13 -22.86 1.33
C ASP A 100 -7.60 -22.88 1.54
N GLY A 101 -7.16 -23.05 2.79
CA GLY A 101 -5.75 -23.08 3.18
C GLY A 101 -5.08 -21.72 3.26
N THR A 102 -5.81 -20.61 3.05
CA THR A 102 -5.26 -19.28 3.30
C THR A 102 -5.19 -18.98 4.79
N LEU A 103 -4.28 -18.08 5.16
CA LEU A 103 -4.12 -17.59 6.53
C LEU A 103 -4.60 -16.16 6.63
N ASP A 104 -5.36 -15.84 7.67
CA ASP A 104 -5.60 -14.47 8.08
C ASP A 104 -4.58 -14.09 9.16
N LEU A 105 -3.93 -12.94 8.95
CA LEU A 105 -2.89 -12.43 9.84
C LEU A 105 -3.22 -11.01 10.26
N ASP A 106 -3.13 -10.73 11.56
CA ASP A 106 -3.01 -9.35 12.03
C ASP A 106 -1.60 -8.84 11.74
N THR A 107 -1.51 -7.64 11.20
CA THR A 107 -0.28 -6.97 10.80
C THR A 107 -0.12 -5.67 11.56
N THR A 108 1.06 -5.40 12.10
CA THR A 108 1.34 -4.21 12.90
C THR A 108 2.72 -3.67 12.59
N VAL A 109 2.82 -2.37 12.43
CA VAL A 109 4.07 -1.63 12.42
C VAL A 109 4.01 -0.62 13.55
N SER A 110 5.00 -0.64 14.43
CA SER A 110 5.07 0.26 15.58
C SER A 110 6.48 0.81 15.75
N LYS A 111 6.59 1.93 16.46
CA LYS A 111 7.86 2.51 16.88
C LYS A 111 7.86 2.79 18.39
N PRO A 112 9.01 2.93 19.03
CA PRO A 112 9.09 3.33 20.43
C PRO A 112 8.40 4.68 20.68
N GLY A 113 7.74 4.81 21.80
CA GLY A 113 7.14 6.06 22.28
C GLY A 113 7.28 6.19 23.78
N ALA A 114 7.06 7.38 24.33
CA ALA A 114 7.28 7.68 25.75
C ALA A 114 6.37 6.85 26.69
N GLN A 115 5.20 6.45 26.24
CA GLN A 115 4.22 5.67 27.02
C GLN A 115 4.03 4.24 26.48
N GLY A 116 4.97 3.73 25.70
CA GLY A 116 4.89 2.42 25.04
C GLY A 116 4.90 2.53 23.51
N PRO A 117 4.72 1.41 22.81
CA PRO A 117 4.76 1.38 21.35
C PRO A 117 3.68 2.27 20.70
N VAL A 118 4.09 3.08 19.72
CA VAL A 118 3.19 3.91 18.90
C VAL A 118 2.96 3.17 17.58
N ILE A 119 1.71 2.85 17.28
CA ILE A 119 1.31 2.17 16.04
C ILE A 119 1.39 3.16 14.89
N THR A 120 2.13 2.84 13.84
CA THR A 120 2.26 3.65 12.62
C THR A 120 1.55 3.04 11.41
N ALA A 121 1.41 1.71 11.38
CA ALA A 121 0.52 1.01 10.47
C ALA A 121 -0.05 -0.24 11.14
N GLN A 122 -1.29 -0.57 10.84
CA GLN A 122 -1.91 -1.82 11.30
C GLN A 122 -3.02 -2.26 10.37
N GLY A 123 -3.36 -3.55 10.41
CA GLY A 123 -4.47 -4.07 9.66
C GLY A 123 -4.53 -5.58 9.66
N ARG A 124 -5.24 -6.13 8.68
CA ARG A 124 -5.39 -7.56 8.49
C ARG A 124 -5.05 -7.95 7.06
N ALA A 125 -4.30 -9.02 6.92
CA ALA A 125 -3.96 -9.63 5.65
C ALA A 125 -4.62 -10.98 5.49
N ARG A 126 -4.95 -11.35 4.24
CA ARG A 126 -5.15 -12.73 3.83
C ARG A 126 -4.00 -13.14 2.92
N VAL A 127 -3.31 -14.20 3.29
CA VAL A 127 -2.11 -14.67 2.60
C VAL A 127 -2.26 -16.15 2.26
N ARG A 128 -1.88 -16.52 1.05
CA ARG A 128 -1.84 -17.90 0.58
C ARG A 128 -0.42 -18.46 0.78
N PRO A 129 -0.23 -19.49 1.62
CA PRO A 129 1.05 -20.18 1.74
C PRO A 129 1.47 -20.89 0.44
N ARG A 130 2.75 -21.18 0.30
CA ARG A 130 3.27 -22.00 -0.80
C ARG A 130 2.60 -23.36 -0.85
N GLY A 131 2.25 -23.82 -2.06
CA GLY A 131 1.63 -25.13 -2.27
C GLY A 131 0.11 -25.16 -2.04
N THR A 132 -0.49 -24.05 -1.60
CA THR A 132 -1.94 -23.93 -1.47
C THR A 132 -2.56 -23.56 -2.83
N PRO A 133 -3.76 -24.07 -3.18
CA PRO A 133 -4.44 -23.72 -4.43
C PRO A 133 -4.69 -22.20 -4.56
N PRO A 134 -4.87 -21.67 -5.79
CA PRO A 134 -5.25 -20.27 -5.98
C PRO A 134 -6.49 -19.91 -5.17
N ALA A 135 -6.40 -18.87 -4.34
CA ALA A 135 -7.50 -18.35 -3.56
C ALA A 135 -8.09 -17.10 -4.23
N ARG A 136 -9.42 -16.96 -4.14
CA ARG A 136 -10.09 -15.71 -4.54
C ARG A 136 -10.07 -14.72 -3.37
N PRO A 137 -9.74 -13.45 -3.61
CA PRO A 137 -9.95 -12.41 -2.60
C PRO A 137 -11.44 -12.31 -2.27
N PRO A 138 -11.79 -11.83 -1.06
CA PRO A 138 -13.18 -11.57 -0.68
C PRO A 138 -13.88 -10.76 -1.76
N ALA A 139 -15.17 -11.05 -1.99
CA ALA A 139 -16.00 -10.22 -2.86
C ALA A 139 -16.03 -8.78 -2.32
N ALA A 140 -16.10 -7.80 -3.23
CA ALA A 140 -16.44 -6.44 -2.81
C ALA A 140 -17.84 -6.47 -2.18
N GLU A 141 -18.02 -5.72 -1.08
CA GLU A 141 -19.36 -5.55 -0.51
C GLU A 141 -20.14 -4.62 -1.44
N ASP A 142 -21.03 -5.20 -2.25
CA ASP A 142 -21.96 -4.45 -3.10
C ASP A 142 -23.11 -3.94 -2.21
N GLY A 143 -22.93 -2.74 -1.65
CA GLY A 143 -23.96 -2.01 -0.92
C GLY A 143 -24.34 -0.72 -1.66
N GLU A 144 -25.57 -0.24 -1.43
CA GLU A 144 -25.95 1.08 -1.90
C GLU A 144 -24.96 2.13 -1.35
N PRO A 145 -24.36 2.99 -2.20
CA PRO A 145 -23.37 3.94 -1.75
C PRO A 145 -23.99 4.83 -0.66
N PRO A 146 -23.34 4.95 0.50
CA PRO A 146 -23.86 5.76 1.58
C PRO A 146 -23.92 7.24 1.16
N PRO A 147 -24.83 8.06 1.77
CA PRO A 147 -25.01 9.46 1.41
C PRO A 147 -23.68 10.21 1.38
N SER A 148 -23.50 11.04 0.35
CA SER A 148 -22.31 11.85 0.08
C SER A 148 -22.65 13.33 0.05
N ASP A 149 -21.78 14.17 0.63
CA ASP A 149 -21.84 15.61 0.39
C ASP A 149 -21.51 15.92 -1.08
N PRO A 150 -22.09 16.98 -1.66
CA PRO A 150 -21.92 17.28 -3.10
C PRO A 150 -20.53 17.80 -3.44
N GLU A 151 -19.86 18.50 -2.49
CA GLU A 151 -18.54 19.12 -2.69
C GLU A 151 -17.76 19.26 -1.39
N LEU A 152 -16.43 19.16 -1.49
CA LEU A 152 -15.47 19.43 -0.40
C LEU A 152 -14.16 19.92 -1.00
N TYR A 153 -13.79 21.20 -0.78
CA TYR A 153 -12.56 21.82 -1.31
C TYR A 153 -12.41 21.69 -2.84
N GLY A 154 -13.50 21.81 -3.59
CA GLY A 154 -13.54 21.62 -5.05
C GLY A 154 -13.57 20.14 -5.50
N LEU A 155 -13.50 19.19 -4.56
CA LEU A 155 -13.67 17.77 -4.85
C LEU A 155 -15.15 17.42 -4.95
N ARG A 156 -15.50 16.53 -5.88
CA ARG A 156 -16.88 16.05 -6.10
C ARG A 156 -16.90 14.54 -6.33
N PRO A 157 -17.97 13.84 -5.97
CA PRO A 157 -18.16 12.44 -6.34
C PRO A 157 -18.05 12.26 -7.86
N GLY A 158 -17.45 11.15 -8.29
CA GLY A 158 -17.18 10.84 -9.71
C GLY A 158 -15.89 11.43 -10.26
N MET A 159 -15.23 12.39 -9.57
CA MET A 159 -13.90 12.83 -9.98
C MET A 159 -12.92 11.68 -9.91
N SER A 160 -12.04 11.56 -10.91
CA SER A 160 -11.09 10.48 -11.00
C SER A 160 -9.74 10.92 -11.54
N ALA A 161 -8.70 10.15 -11.18
CA ALA A 161 -7.35 10.29 -11.71
C ALA A 161 -6.80 8.91 -12.09
N CYS A 162 -5.93 8.89 -13.09
CA CYS A 162 -5.29 7.67 -13.59
C CYS A 162 -3.80 7.88 -13.77
N VAL A 163 -3.04 6.79 -13.62
CA VAL A 163 -1.65 6.68 -14.05
C VAL A 163 -1.41 5.33 -14.71
N THR A 164 -0.62 5.30 -15.77
CA THR A 164 -0.17 4.06 -16.39
C THR A 164 1.31 3.89 -16.12
N ARG A 165 1.70 2.69 -15.68
CA ARG A 165 3.07 2.34 -15.34
C ARG A 165 3.38 0.90 -15.76
N SER A 166 4.63 0.64 -16.07
CA SER A 166 5.18 -0.71 -16.24
C SER A 166 6.37 -0.85 -15.29
N PHE A 167 6.49 -1.99 -14.64
CA PHE A 167 7.63 -2.32 -13.79
C PHE A 167 8.56 -3.26 -14.56
N SER A 168 9.82 -2.89 -14.71
CA SER A 168 10.83 -3.74 -15.31
C SER A 168 11.32 -4.83 -14.34
N PRO A 169 12.01 -5.86 -14.81
CA PRO A 169 12.72 -6.79 -13.96
C PRO A 169 13.68 -6.10 -12.97
N ALA A 170 14.37 -5.05 -13.42
CA ALA A 170 15.29 -4.29 -12.58
C ALA A 170 14.56 -3.52 -11.45
N ASP A 171 13.34 -3.03 -11.69
CA ASP A 171 12.54 -2.39 -10.64
C ASP A 171 12.15 -3.39 -9.54
N LEU A 172 11.87 -4.66 -9.89
CA LEU A 172 11.58 -5.71 -8.92
C LEU A 172 12.82 -6.05 -8.08
N ASP A 173 14.00 -6.10 -8.72
CA ASP A 173 15.27 -6.37 -8.04
C ASP A 173 15.61 -5.21 -7.10
N GLU A 174 15.48 -3.96 -7.56
CA GLU A 174 15.68 -2.75 -6.75
C GLU A 174 14.69 -2.69 -5.56
N TYR A 175 13.42 -3.03 -5.78
CA TYR A 175 12.42 -3.12 -4.71
C TYR A 175 12.83 -4.18 -3.67
N GLY A 176 13.20 -5.37 -4.12
CA GLY A 176 13.62 -6.45 -3.24
C GLY A 176 14.85 -6.08 -2.39
N ASP A 177 15.81 -5.37 -2.99
CA ASP A 177 17.02 -4.91 -2.28
C ASP A 177 16.72 -3.74 -1.33
N LEU A 178 15.84 -2.82 -1.74
CA LEU A 178 15.40 -1.71 -0.88
C LEU A 178 14.68 -2.22 0.38
N VAL A 179 13.74 -3.13 0.22
CA VAL A 179 12.89 -3.61 1.31
C VAL A 179 13.56 -4.77 2.08
N GLY A 180 14.44 -5.51 1.41
CA GLY A 180 14.97 -6.78 1.87
C GLY A 180 13.97 -7.91 1.69
N ASP A 181 12.96 -7.78 0.81
CA ASP A 181 12.00 -8.83 0.47
C ASP A 181 12.64 -9.82 -0.50
N ARG A 182 12.88 -11.04 -0.03
CA ARG A 182 13.51 -12.11 -0.81
C ARG A 182 12.52 -13.19 -1.24
N ASN A 183 11.24 -12.83 -1.38
CA ASN A 183 10.23 -13.78 -1.84
C ASN A 183 10.61 -14.37 -3.22
N PRO A 184 10.83 -15.69 -3.33
CA PRO A 184 11.32 -16.28 -4.57
C PRO A 184 10.37 -16.06 -5.75
N ILE A 185 9.05 -15.97 -5.54
CA ILE A 185 8.09 -15.72 -6.64
C ILE A 185 8.20 -14.32 -7.27
N GLN A 186 8.94 -13.42 -6.65
CA GLN A 186 9.19 -12.05 -7.15
C GLN A 186 10.58 -11.90 -7.76
N ARG A 187 11.50 -12.84 -7.48
CA ARG A 187 12.91 -12.76 -7.86
C ARG A 187 13.36 -13.79 -8.88
N ASP A 188 12.64 -14.91 -9.00
CA ASP A 188 13.03 -16.05 -9.82
C ASP A 188 11.84 -16.60 -10.61
N ASP A 189 12.00 -16.73 -11.92
CA ASP A 189 10.95 -17.20 -12.82
C ASP A 189 10.61 -18.68 -12.63
N GLU A 190 11.58 -19.52 -12.25
CA GLU A 190 11.35 -20.94 -12.02
C GLU A 190 10.56 -21.14 -10.73
N ALA A 191 10.94 -20.44 -9.65
CA ALA A 191 10.19 -20.45 -8.41
C ALA A 191 8.77 -19.91 -8.58
N ALA A 192 8.57 -18.89 -9.41
CA ALA A 192 7.25 -18.36 -9.72
C ALA A 192 6.40 -19.39 -10.50
N ARG A 193 6.97 -20.08 -11.49
CA ARG A 193 6.28 -21.17 -12.23
C ARG A 193 5.91 -22.33 -11.31
N ALA A 194 6.80 -22.71 -10.40
CA ALA A 194 6.52 -23.74 -9.39
C ALA A 194 5.39 -23.35 -8.44
N ALA A 195 5.11 -22.04 -8.29
CA ALA A 195 4.00 -21.50 -7.51
C ALA A 195 2.72 -21.25 -8.33
N GLY A 196 2.72 -21.62 -9.64
CA GLY A 196 1.57 -21.52 -10.54
C GLY A 196 1.45 -20.19 -11.29
N PHE A 197 2.51 -19.39 -11.37
CA PHE A 197 2.57 -18.16 -12.16
C PHE A 197 3.31 -18.40 -13.49
N GLU A 198 3.15 -17.51 -14.45
CA GLU A 198 3.88 -17.61 -15.75
C GLU A 198 5.37 -17.30 -15.58
N ARG A 199 5.67 -16.31 -14.77
CA ARG A 199 7.01 -15.82 -14.43
C ARG A 199 6.93 -15.05 -13.11
N ARG A 200 8.03 -14.45 -12.65
CA ARG A 200 8.04 -13.63 -11.44
C ARG A 200 6.99 -12.52 -11.49
N ILE A 201 6.36 -12.26 -10.35
CA ILE A 201 5.24 -11.32 -10.24
C ILE A 201 5.67 -9.99 -9.64
N VAL A 202 4.97 -8.92 -9.99
CA VAL A 202 5.15 -7.60 -9.37
C VAL A 202 4.69 -7.68 -7.91
N PRO A 203 5.52 -7.23 -6.93
CA PRO A 203 5.15 -7.19 -5.52
C PRO A 203 3.87 -6.39 -5.27
N ALA A 204 2.99 -6.91 -4.43
CA ALA A 204 1.72 -6.26 -4.08
C ALA A 204 1.88 -4.82 -3.54
N PRO A 205 2.86 -4.51 -2.64
CA PRO A 205 3.07 -3.13 -2.21
C PRO A 205 3.58 -2.20 -3.30
N LEU A 206 4.32 -2.71 -4.28
CA LEU A 206 4.78 -1.92 -5.42
C LEU A 206 3.61 -1.54 -6.33
N LEU A 207 2.66 -2.47 -6.55
CA LEU A 207 1.39 -2.16 -7.20
C LEU A 207 0.60 -1.10 -6.43
N ALA A 208 0.46 -1.25 -5.12
CA ALA A 208 -0.25 -0.29 -4.27
C ALA A 208 0.45 1.08 -4.21
N GLY A 209 1.76 1.13 -4.49
CA GLY A 209 2.53 2.37 -4.65
C GLY A 209 1.98 3.28 -5.76
N MET A 210 1.35 2.72 -6.79
CA MET A 210 0.67 3.50 -7.83
C MET A 210 -0.54 4.30 -7.26
N PHE A 211 -1.20 3.79 -6.23
CA PHE A 211 -2.24 4.55 -5.52
C PHE A 211 -1.64 5.65 -4.64
N SER A 212 -0.46 5.41 -4.06
CA SER A 212 0.29 6.42 -3.31
C SER A 212 0.60 7.64 -4.18
N ASP A 213 1.17 7.42 -5.36
CA ASP A 213 1.41 8.46 -6.37
C ASP A 213 0.12 9.25 -6.66
N LEU A 214 -0.96 8.57 -7.01
CA LEU A 214 -2.22 9.23 -7.34
C LEU A 214 -2.79 10.04 -6.18
N LEU A 215 -2.81 9.49 -4.96
CA LEU A 215 -3.35 10.16 -3.77
C LEU A 215 -2.54 11.40 -3.39
N GLY A 216 -1.23 11.28 -3.41
CA GLY A 216 -0.32 12.34 -2.97
C GLY A 216 -0.07 13.45 -3.99
N THR A 217 -0.26 13.16 -5.28
CA THR A 217 0.14 14.11 -6.35
C THR A 217 -1.02 14.59 -7.22
N ARG A 218 -2.15 13.84 -7.32
CA ARG A 218 -3.22 14.10 -8.30
C ARG A 218 -4.61 14.21 -7.72
N LEU A 219 -5.09 13.22 -6.97
CA LEU A 219 -6.46 13.18 -6.45
C LEU A 219 -6.54 12.46 -5.09
N PRO A 220 -6.84 13.15 -4.00
CA PRO A 220 -7.11 14.59 -3.85
C PRO A 220 -5.92 15.49 -4.14
N GLY A 221 -4.67 14.97 -4.05
CA GLY A 221 -3.45 15.70 -4.32
C GLY A 221 -2.69 16.09 -3.05
N ARG A 222 -1.79 17.08 -3.14
CA ARG A 222 -0.89 17.47 -2.05
C ARG A 222 -1.64 17.88 -0.81
N GLY A 223 -1.15 17.45 0.34
CA GLY A 223 -1.79 17.67 1.64
C GLY A 223 -2.79 16.56 2.03
N THR A 224 -2.97 15.55 1.18
CA THR A 224 -3.79 14.37 1.52
C THR A 224 -3.13 13.55 2.63
N GLY A 225 -3.88 13.27 3.69
CA GLY A 225 -3.52 12.31 4.73
C GLY A 225 -4.14 10.94 4.46
N TRP A 226 -3.33 9.95 4.13
CA TRP A 226 -3.83 8.58 3.91
C TRP A 226 -4.13 7.90 5.25
N MET A 227 -5.40 7.56 5.49
CA MET A 227 -5.86 7.00 6.76
C MET A 227 -6.09 5.50 6.69
N LYS A 228 -6.73 5.01 5.61
CA LYS A 228 -7.04 3.59 5.45
C LYS A 228 -6.97 3.20 3.98
N GLN A 229 -6.53 1.95 3.73
CA GLN A 229 -6.60 1.28 2.42
C GLN A 229 -7.06 -0.16 2.61
N LYS A 230 -8.01 -0.59 1.78
CA LYS A 230 -8.32 -1.99 1.52
C LYS A 230 -7.77 -2.36 0.15
N LEU A 231 -7.21 -3.55 0.01
CA LEU A 231 -6.64 -4.10 -1.23
C LEU A 231 -7.11 -5.54 -1.40
N SER A 232 -7.56 -5.88 -2.61
CA SER A 232 -7.91 -7.23 -3.04
C SER A 232 -7.18 -7.53 -4.35
N PHE A 233 -6.30 -8.52 -4.33
CA PHE A 233 -5.48 -8.89 -5.49
C PHE A 233 -6.19 -9.97 -6.31
N ARG A 234 -6.70 -9.61 -7.49
CA ARG A 234 -7.55 -10.45 -8.35
C ARG A 234 -6.74 -11.34 -9.28
N ALA A 235 -5.62 -10.83 -9.77
CA ALA A 235 -4.72 -11.53 -10.67
C ALA A 235 -3.28 -11.03 -10.48
N PRO A 236 -2.26 -11.85 -10.84
CA PRO A 236 -0.89 -11.39 -10.85
C PRO A 236 -0.68 -10.28 -11.89
N ALA A 237 0.26 -9.39 -11.62
CA ALA A 237 0.86 -8.51 -12.61
C ALA A 237 2.29 -8.98 -12.88
N TYR A 238 2.73 -8.86 -14.12
CA TYR A 238 4.04 -9.33 -14.54
C TYR A 238 4.95 -8.18 -14.97
N PRO A 239 6.27 -8.31 -14.81
CA PRO A 239 7.21 -7.31 -15.32
C PRO A 239 7.00 -7.05 -16.81
N GLY A 240 7.05 -5.76 -17.19
CA GLY A 240 6.84 -5.32 -18.57
C GLY A 240 5.37 -5.11 -18.97
N GLU A 241 4.39 -5.56 -18.16
CA GLU A 241 2.98 -5.26 -18.43
C GLU A 241 2.67 -3.77 -18.21
N ALA A 242 1.89 -3.19 -19.12
CA ALA A 242 1.29 -1.86 -18.89
C ALA A 242 0.13 -2.00 -17.88
N LEU A 243 0.27 -1.37 -16.72
CA LEU A 243 -0.70 -1.36 -15.65
C LEU A 243 -1.31 0.03 -15.54
N SER A 244 -2.63 0.12 -15.53
CA SER A 244 -3.37 1.38 -15.32
C SER A 244 -3.99 1.37 -13.94
N ALA A 245 -3.52 2.26 -13.05
CA ALA A 245 -4.16 2.54 -11.78
C ALA A 245 -5.13 3.70 -11.91
N ARG A 246 -6.29 3.58 -11.26
CA ARG A 246 -7.35 4.60 -11.21
C ARG A 246 -7.82 4.78 -9.78
N LEU A 247 -8.02 6.03 -9.40
CA LEU A 247 -8.79 6.44 -8.22
C LEU A 247 -10.05 7.17 -8.68
N GLU A 248 -11.15 6.96 -7.95
CA GLU A 248 -12.41 7.66 -8.16
C GLU A 248 -13.04 8.01 -6.82
N ILE A 249 -13.41 9.29 -6.64
CA ILE A 249 -14.13 9.74 -5.44
C ILE A 249 -15.53 9.16 -5.46
N VAL A 250 -15.84 8.35 -4.44
CA VAL A 250 -17.16 7.73 -4.29
C VAL A 250 -17.99 8.37 -3.19
N ARG A 251 -17.35 9.03 -2.22
CA ARG A 251 -18.04 9.68 -1.10
C ARG A 251 -17.23 10.82 -0.51
N LEU A 252 -17.91 11.90 -0.18
CA LEU A 252 -17.41 13.02 0.59
C LEU A 252 -18.14 13.11 1.94
N ARG A 253 -17.41 13.47 2.99
CA ARG A 253 -17.93 13.77 4.34
C ARG A 253 -17.36 15.09 4.80
N ALA A 254 -17.99 16.20 4.37
CA ALA A 254 -17.47 17.57 4.56
C ALA A 254 -17.24 17.91 6.03
N ALA A 255 -18.18 17.59 6.92
CA ALA A 255 -18.05 17.84 8.36
C ALA A 255 -16.86 17.12 9.03
N LYS A 256 -16.31 16.09 8.39
CA LYS A 256 -15.16 15.31 8.87
C LYS A 256 -13.90 15.51 8.02
N GLU A 257 -14.02 16.27 6.93
CA GLU A 257 -12.96 16.49 5.94
C GLU A 257 -12.40 15.18 5.36
N LEU A 258 -13.28 14.18 5.18
CA LEU A 258 -12.94 12.84 4.74
C LEU A 258 -13.46 12.55 3.34
N VAL A 259 -12.64 11.86 2.56
CA VAL A 259 -12.96 11.39 1.20
C VAL A 259 -12.75 9.88 1.13
N ASN A 260 -13.77 9.17 0.63
CA ASN A 260 -13.63 7.78 0.24
C ASN A 260 -13.39 7.70 -1.26
N LEU A 261 -12.42 6.88 -1.66
CA LEU A 261 -12.09 6.65 -3.06
C LEU A 261 -12.11 5.14 -3.36
N LYS A 262 -12.65 4.80 -4.51
CA LYS A 262 -12.45 3.48 -5.12
C LYS A 262 -11.08 3.47 -5.79
N SER A 263 -10.34 2.38 -5.59
CA SER A 263 -9.00 2.17 -6.16
C SER A 263 -9.03 0.94 -7.05
N THR A 264 -8.50 1.02 -8.27
CA THR A 264 -8.42 -0.13 -9.18
C THR A 264 -7.10 -0.12 -9.95
N ILE A 265 -6.55 -1.32 -10.19
CA ILE A 265 -5.46 -1.54 -11.15
C ILE A 265 -5.91 -2.57 -12.15
N ALA A 266 -5.77 -2.24 -13.43
CA ALA A 266 -6.01 -3.15 -14.54
C ALA A 266 -4.76 -3.27 -15.42
N ALA A 267 -4.52 -4.47 -15.93
CA ALA A 267 -3.54 -4.73 -16.99
C ALA A 267 -4.17 -4.55 -18.38
N ALA A 268 -3.37 -4.67 -19.44
CA ALA A 268 -3.84 -4.61 -20.81
C ALA A 268 -5.04 -5.53 -21.05
N GLY A 269 -5.98 -5.11 -21.90
CA GLY A 269 -7.22 -5.83 -22.14
C GLY A 269 -8.26 -5.76 -21.02
N GLY A 270 -8.05 -4.91 -19.99
CA GLY A 270 -8.99 -4.72 -18.90
C GLY A 270 -8.96 -5.82 -17.82
N ARG A 271 -7.93 -6.69 -17.82
CA ARG A 271 -7.77 -7.72 -16.77
C ARG A 271 -7.57 -7.06 -15.41
N ALA A 272 -8.51 -7.28 -14.49
CA ALA A 272 -8.43 -6.75 -13.13
C ALA A 272 -7.24 -7.38 -12.38
N VAL A 273 -6.35 -6.54 -11.86
CA VAL A 273 -5.18 -6.93 -11.06
C VAL A 273 -5.44 -6.70 -9.58
N CYS A 274 -5.90 -5.52 -9.24
CA CYS A 274 -6.20 -5.14 -7.86
C CYS A 274 -7.41 -4.21 -7.82
N ASP A 275 -8.24 -4.37 -6.82
CA ASP A 275 -9.27 -3.40 -6.45
C ASP A 275 -9.25 -3.12 -4.95
N GLY A 276 -9.87 -2.03 -4.54
CA GLY A 276 -9.94 -1.66 -3.15
C GLY A 276 -10.57 -0.29 -2.91
N GLU A 277 -10.43 0.16 -1.66
CA GLU A 277 -10.98 1.42 -1.19
C GLU A 277 -9.95 2.17 -0.35
N ALA A 278 -9.84 3.47 -0.59
CA ALA A 278 -9.06 4.38 0.23
C ALA A 278 -9.97 5.29 1.06
N LEU A 279 -9.54 5.60 2.28
CA LEU A 279 -10.08 6.68 3.10
C LEU A 279 -8.97 7.68 3.35
N VAL A 280 -9.21 8.94 3.00
CA VAL A 280 -8.22 10.01 3.17
C VAL A 280 -8.81 11.22 3.88
N LEU A 281 -7.95 11.93 4.63
CA LEU A 281 -8.22 13.21 5.26
C LEU A 281 -7.69 14.33 4.36
N VAL A 282 -8.51 15.37 4.11
CA VAL A 282 -8.18 16.44 3.15
C VAL A 282 -8.12 17.85 3.78
N ARG A 283 -8.09 17.97 5.12
CA ARG A 283 -8.02 19.26 5.82
C ARG A 283 -6.80 20.11 5.47
N ASN A 284 -5.71 19.47 5.03
CA ASN A 284 -4.47 20.15 4.66
C ASN A 284 -4.26 20.17 3.14
N LEU A 285 -5.32 19.93 2.36
CA LEU A 285 -5.24 19.89 0.91
C LEU A 285 -4.79 21.24 0.37
N GLU A 286 -3.71 21.25 -0.40
CA GLU A 286 -3.27 22.45 -1.14
C GLU A 286 -4.26 22.75 -2.25
N THR A 287 -5.10 23.77 -2.05
CA THR A 287 -6.01 24.24 -3.08
C THR A 287 -5.24 24.92 -4.22
N LYS A 288 -5.80 24.89 -5.44
CA LYS A 288 -5.16 25.51 -6.62
C LYS A 288 -4.79 26.99 -6.41
N ALA A 289 -5.49 27.71 -5.53
CA ALA A 289 -5.20 29.10 -5.20
C ALA A 289 -3.87 29.27 -4.45
N ALA A 290 -3.46 28.29 -3.63
CA ALA A 290 -2.17 28.33 -2.93
C ALA A 290 -0.97 27.95 -3.82
N ARG A 291 -1.21 27.47 -5.06
CA ARG A 291 -0.16 27.10 -6.03
C ARG A 291 0.21 28.23 -7.00
N ALA A 292 -0.51 29.35 -6.96
CA ALA A 292 -0.35 30.49 -7.87
C ALA A 292 0.34 31.71 -7.21
N GLY A 293 0.85 31.55 -5.97
CA GLY A 293 1.53 32.61 -5.21
C GLY A 293 3.03 32.31 -5.00
#